data_d6970dc8afed39c57a775a09ba86655c
#
_entry.id   d6970dc8afed39c57a775a09ba86655c
#
_cell.length_a   1.000
_cell.length_b   1.000
_cell.length_c   1.000
_cell.angle_alpha   90.00
_cell.angle_beta   90.00
_cell.angle_gamma   90.00
#
_symmetry.space_group_name_H-M   'P 1'
#
loop_
_entity.id
_entity.type
_entity.pdbx_description
1 polymer ?
#
loop_
_entity_poly.entity_id
_entity_poly.type
_entity_poly.pdbx_seq_one_letter_code
_entity_poly.pdbx_strand_id
1 'polypeptide(L)'
;MKYCVDNGRDPFVIYAGSKIMMMSIGVGRNKITLIDSLNFLAMPLKAFPYTFGLTEMRKGYFPHFFNKAIHSDYIGPMPAKKHYGYDQMSIKDRATFLVWYEENKDTVFDMRKDILEYCISDVRSYFNDGF
;
A
#
# COMPACT_ATOMS: atom_id res chain seq x y z
N MET A 1 7.84 6.03 16.05
CA MET A 1 8.57 6.89 17.01
C MET A 1 8.61 6.28 18.41
N LYS A 2 7.48 5.98 19.05
CA LYS A 2 7.41 5.39 20.40
C LYS A 2 8.35 4.18 20.58
N TYR A 3 8.32 3.21 19.66
CA TYR A 3 9.20 2.03 19.71
C TYR A 3 10.70 2.37 19.78
N CYS A 4 11.15 3.40 19.06
CA CYS A 4 12.55 3.82 19.07
C CYS A 4 12.95 4.38 20.44
N VAL A 5 12.10 5.23 21.00
CA VAL A 5 12.31 5.87 22.31
C VAL A 5 12.29 4.80 23.42
N ASP A 6 11.31 3.90 23.40
CA ASP A 6 11.18 2.80 24.38
C ASP A 6 12.37 1.83 24.37
N ASN A 7 13.12 1.77 23.25
CA ASN A 7 14.34 0.94 23.10
C ASN A 7 15.64 1.75 23.17
N GLY A 8 15.63 2.97 23.71
CA GLY A 8 16.82 3.80 23.90
C GLY A 8 17.49 4.22 22.59
N ARG A 9 16.71 4.31 21.50
CA ARG A 9 17.19 4.76 20.18
C ARG A 9 16.57 6.13 19.89
N ASP A 10 17.28 7.20 20.17
CA ASP A 10 16.82 8.56 19.87
C ASP A 10 16.83 8.81 18.36
N PRO A 11 15.67 8.91 17.70
CA PRO A 11 15.62 9.23 16.30
C PRO A 11 15.87 10.73 16.07
N PHE A 12 16.75 11.06 15.12
CA PHE A 12 16.85 12.42 14.60
C PHE A 12 15.69 12.67 13.64
N VAL A 13 14.90 13.73 13.88
CA VAL A 13 13.68 13.98 13.10
C VAL A 13 13.66 15.43 12.62
N ILE A 14 13.37 15.60 11.32
CA ILE A 14 13.10 16.91 10.72
C ILE A 14 11.61 17.04 10.47
N TYR A 15 11.02 18.11 10.94
CA TYR A 15 9.60 18.44 10.80
C TYR A 15 9.38 19.59 9.81
N ALA A 16 8.24 19.55 9.11
CA ALA A 16 7.63 20.68 8.44
C ALA A 16 6.22 20.85 8.98
N GLY A 17 6.03 21.77 9.90
CA GLY A 17 4.80 21.89 10.68
C GLY A 17 4.53 20.62 11.50
N SER A 18 3.38 19.98 11.30
CA SER A 18 3.01 18.72 11.98
C SER A 18 3.49 17.46 11.26
N LYS A 19 4.13 17.58 10.08
CA LYS A 19 4.58 16.44 9.29
C LYS A 19 6.04 16.12 9.54
N ILE A 20 6.38 14.82 9.63
CA ILE A 20 7.76 14.35 9.64
C ILE A 20 8.24 14.31 8.18
N MET A 21 9.25 15.13 7.85
CA MET A 21 9.88 15.13 6.53
C MET A 21 10.95 14.05 6.42
N MET A 22 11.70 13.87 7.48
CA MET A 22 12.78 12.89 7.54
C MET A 22 12.92 12.38 8.96
N MET A 23 13.21 11.09 9.09
CA MET A 23 13.57 10.47 10.37
C MET A 23 14.80 9.57 10.18
N SER A 24 15.83 9.76 10.98
CA SER A 24 17.01 8.91 10.97
C SER A 24 17.17 8.19 12.30
N ILE A 25 17.45 6.89 12.25
CA ILE A 25 17.63 6.02 13.41
C ILE A 25 18.97 5.30 13.28
N GLY A 26 19.73 5.27 14.37
CA GLY A 26 21.04 4.62 14.40
C GLY A 26 22.20 5.54 14.01
N VAL A 27 23.43 4.99 14.03
CA VAL A 27 24.68 5.73 13.83
C VAL A 27 25.60 4.97 12.86
N GLY A 28 26.38 5.71 12.07
CA GLY A 28 27.37 5.14 11.16
C GLY A 28 26.76 4.23 10.09
N ARG A 29 27.32 3.04 9.88
CA ARG A 29 26.88 2.08 8.87
C ARG A 29 25.48 1.49 9.11
N ASN A 30 25.01 1.56 10.35
CA ASN A 30 23.68 1.04 10.75
C ASN A 30 22.61 2.14 10.82
N LYS A 31 22.85 3.29 10.19
CA LYS A 31 21.89 4.38 10.11
C LYS A 31 20.84 4.07 9.06
N ILE A 32 19.57 4.08 9.47
CA ILE A 32 18.39 4.01 8.59
C ILE A 32 17.80 5.40 8.51
N THR A 33 17.57 5.88 7.29
CA THR A 33 16.90 7.17 7.06
C THR A 33 15.60 6.92 6.33
N LEU A 34 14.50 7.37 6.94
CA LEU A 34 13.15 7.35 6.39
C LEU A 34 12.83 8.75 5.88
N ILE A 35 12.36 8.85 4.66
CA ILE A 35 12.03 10.12 3.98
C ILE A 35 10.60 9.99 3.43
N ASP A 36 9.80 11.05 3.59
CA ASP A 36 8.49 11.08 2.94
C ASP A 36 8.66 11.42 1.45
N SER A 37 8.22 10.53 0.58
CA SER A 37 8.28 10.70 -0.88
C SER A 37 7.51 11.94 -1.38
N LEU A 38 6.47 12.37 -0.67
CA LEU A 38 5.71 13.59 -1.00
C LEU A 38 6.55 14.87 -0.93
N ASN A 39 7.71 14.84 -0.27
CA ASN A 39 8.64 15.98 -0.26
C ASN A 39 9.36 16.17 -1.59
N PHE A 40 9.47 15.12 -2.39
CA PHE A 40 10.16 15.11 -3.68
C PHE A 40 9.18 15.05 -4.85
N LEU A 41 8.08 14.34 -4.65
CA LEU A 41 7.05 14.09 -5.64
C LEU A 41 5.70 14.51 -5.04
N ALA A 42 5.31 15.76 -5.28
CA ALA A 42 4.11 16.38 -4.72
C ALA A 42 2.81 15.80 -5.33
N MET A 43 2.75 14.47 -5.48
CA MET A 43 1.58 13.78 -6.01
C MET A 43 1.34 12.46 -5.27
N PRO A 44 0.07 12.01 -5.12
CA PRO A 44 -0.22 10.72 -4.51
C PRO A 44 0.27 9.57 -5.41
N LEU A 45 0.76 8.49 -4.81
CA LEU A 45 1.29 7.31 -5.50
C LEU A 45 0.38 6.79 -6.62
N LYS A 46 -0.94 6.83 -6.42
CA LYS A 46 -1.94 6.43 -7.42
C LYS A 46 -1.90 7.24 -8.72
N ALA A 47 -1.27 8.41 -8.73
CA ALA A 47 -1.15 9.26 -9.90
C ALA A 47 0.11 8.95 -10.73
N PHE A 48 1.07 8.23 -10.16
CA PHE A 48 2.34 7.90 -10.82
C PHE A 48 2.19 7.20 -12.17
N PRO A 49 1.42 6.09 -12.28
CA PRO A 49 1.30 5.38 -13.55
C PRO A 49 0.82 6.28 -14.66
N TYR A 50 -0.15 7.15 -14.36
CA TYR A 50 -0.71 8.09 -15.34
C TYR A 50 0.27 9.20 -15.71
N THR A 51 0.99 9.75 -14.73
CA THR A 51 1.91 10.89 -14.93
C THR A 51 3.16 10.48 -15.70
N PHE A 52 3.64 9.26 -15.50
CA PHE A 52 4.86 8.74 -16.13
C PHE A 52 4.59 7.83 -17.34
N GLY A 53 3.33 7.72 -17.78
CA GLY A 53 2.98 6.96 -18.98
C GLY A 53 3.11 5.44 -18.79
N LEU A 54 3.03 4.94 -17.58
CA LEU A 54 3.13 3.51 -17.29
C LEU A 54 1.82 2.82 -17.63
N THR A 55 1.83 2.03 -18.68
CA THR A 55 0.63 1.45 -19.28
C THR A 55 0.06 0.24 -18.55
N GLU A 56 0.72 -0.33 -17.56
CA GLU A 56 0.37 -1.68 -17.06
C GLU A 56 0.11 -1.84 -15.56
N MET A 57 0.06 -0.79 -14.77
CA MET A 57 -0.25 -0.96 -13.35
C MET A 57 -1.70 -0.63 -13.04
N ARG A 58 -2.62 -1.51 -13.44
CA ARG A 58 -3.92 -1.56 -12.78
C ARG A 58 -3.68 -2.06 -11.36
N LYS A 59 -3.67 -1.13 -10.40
CA LYS A 59 -3.67 -1.48 -8.99
C LYS A 59 -4.83 -2.45 -8.74
N GLY A 60 -4.50 -3.70 -8.42
CA GLY A 60 -5.49 -4.70 -8.08
C GLY A 60 -6.24 -4.30 -6.81
N TYR A 61 -7.47 -4.76 -6.66
CA TYR A 61 -8.21 -4.59 -5.42
C TYR A 61 -7.84 -5.72 -4.46
N PHE A 62 -7.54 -5.37 -3.21
CA PHE A 62 -7.26 -6.34 -2.17
C PHE A 62 -8.26 -6.17 -1.00
N PRO A 63 -8.79 -7.26 -0.43
CA PRO A 63 -9.78 -7.19 0.65
C PRO A 63 -9.13 -6.90 2.00
N HIS A 64 -8.69 -5.66 2.24
CA HIS A 64 -7.94 -5.25 3.43
C HIS A 64 -8.65 -5.60 4.75
N PHE A 65 -9.98 -5.49 4.80
CA PHE A 65 -10.76 -5.83 6.00
C PHE A 65 -10.93 -7.35 6.21
N PHE A 66 -10.59 -8.16 5.22
CA PHE A 66 -10.53 -9.61 5.33
C PHE A 66 -9.17 -10.10 5.82
N ASN A 67 -8.13 -9.27 5.72
CA ASN A 67 -6.77 -9.59 6.14
C ASN A 67 -6.66 -9.62 7.67
N LYS A 68 -7.01 -10.77 8.25
CA LYS A 68 -6.95 -11.05 9.69
C LYS A 68 -6.22 -12.38 9.89
N ALA A 69 -5.59 -12.55 11.06
CA ALA A 69 -4.86 -13.77 11.40
C ALA A 69 -5.68 -15.06 11.19
N ILE A 70 -6.99 -15.02 11.46
CA ILE A 70 -7.90 -16.16 11.27
C ILE A 70 -8.08 -16.54 9.77
N HIS A 71 -7.78 -15.65 8.85
CA HIS A 71 -7.92 -15.86 7.41
C HIS A 71 -6.58 -16.03 6.68
N SER A 72 -5.47 -16.18 7.41
CA SER A 72 -4.11 -16.24 6.83
C SER A 72 -3.94 -17.38 5.80
N ASP A 73 -4.66 -18.47 5.98
CA ASP A 73 -4.61 -19.66 5.13
C ASP A 73 -5.91 -19.88 4.33
N TYR A 74 -6.71 -18.83 4.19
CA TYR A 74 -7.99 -18.93 3.50
C TYR A 74 -7.79 -19.18 2.01
N ILE A 75 -8.42 -20.25 1.52
CA ILE A 75 -8.59 -20.56 0.11
C ILE A 75 -10.08 -20.84 -0.12
N GLY A 76 -10.72 -20.10 -1.00
CA GLY A 76 -12.15 -20.26 -1.24
C GLY A 76 -12.73 -19.16 -2.13
N PRO A 77 -14.05 -18.98 -2.09
CA PRO A 77 -14.72 -17.94 -2.85
C PRO A 77 -14.18 -16.52 -2.56
N MET A 78 -14.31 -15.63 -3.53
CA MET A 78 -13.94 -14.23 -3.41
C MET A 78 -14.60 -13.58 -2.17
N PRO A 79 -13.85 -12.88 -1.31
CA PRO A 79 -14.40 -12.19 -0.16
C PRO A 79 -15.48 -11.18 -0.55
N ALA A 80 -16.50 -11.01 0.30
CA ALA A 80 -17.61 -10.09 0.03
C ALA A 80 -17.12 -8.63 -0.13
N LYS A 81 -17.82 -7.84 -0.94
CA LYS A 81 -17.50 -6.44 -1.32
C LYS A 81 -17.16 -5.54 -0.13
N LYS A 82 -17.82 -5.73 1.03
CA LYS A 82 -17.54 -4.98 2.26
C LYS A 82 -16.09 -5.08 2.73
N HIS A 83 -15.40 -6.19 2.42
CA HIS A 83 -14.01 -6.39 2.84
C HIS A 83 -13.00 -5.59 2.02
N TYR A 84 -13.42 -5.03 0.90
CA TYR A 84 -12.63 -4.15 0.04
C TYR A 84 -12.82 -2.66 0.38
N GLY A 85 -13.61 -2.32 1.40
CA GLY A 85 -13.92 -0.93 1.73
C GLY A 85 -14.93 -0.29 0.78
N TYR A 86 -15.79 -1.10 0.14
CA TYR A 86 -16.75 -0.65 -0.87
C TYR A 86 -17.60 0.54 -0.41
N ASP A 87 -18.06 0.52 0.85
CA ASP A 87 -18.91 1.58 1.41
C ASP A 87 -18.20 2.93 1.57
N GLN A 88 -16.87 2.92 1.57
CA GLN A 88 -16.00 4.09 1.72
C GLN A 88 -15.48 4.62 0.38
N MET A 89 -15.72 3.92 -0.72
CA MET A 89 -15.27 4.31 -2.05
C MET A 89 -16.09 5.48 -2.59
N SER A 90 -15.46 6.32 -3.41
CA SER A 90 -16.18 7.33 -4.21
C SER A 90 -17.12 6.66 -5.22
N ILE A 91 -18.12 7.40 -5.71
CA ILE A 91 -19.08 6.89 -6.71
C ILE A 91 -18.35 6.35 -7.95
N LYS A 92 -17.30 7.07 -8.41
CA LYS A 92 -16.49 6.66 -9.56
C LYS A 92 -15.71 5.37 -9.28
N ASP A 93 -15.08 5.30 -8.11
CA ASP A 93 -14.27 4.12 -7.73
C ASP A 93 -15.16 2.89 -7.53
N ARG A 94 -16.39 3.07 -6.99
CA ARG A 94 -17.38 1.98 -6.87
C ARG A 94 -17.74 1.38 -8.22
N ALA A 95 -17.98 2.21 -9.23
CA ALA A 95 -18.33 1.74 -10.56
C ALA A 95 -17.22 0.86 -11.15
N THR A 96 -15.97 1.34 -11.07
CA THR A 96 -14.79 0.60 -11.53
C THR A 96 -14.58 -0.70 -10.74
N PHE A 97 -14.73 -0.63 -9.41
CA PHE A 97 -14.64 -1.80 -8.54
C PHE A 97 -15.70 -2.86 -8.87
N LEU A 98 -16.94 -2.46 -9.12
CA LEU A 98 -18.01 -3.40 -9.42
C LEU A 98 -17.75 -4.18 -10.72
N VAL A 99 -17.26 -3.51 -11.77
CA VAL A 99 -16.88 -4.18 -13.01
C VAL A 99 -15.80 -5.24 -12.73
N TRP A 100 -14.73 -4.82 -12.06
CA TRP A 100 -13.66 -5.74 -11.68
C TRP A 100 -14.15 -6.90 -10.81
N TYR A 101 -15.00 -6.62 -9.82
CA TYR A 101 -15.51 -7.66 -8.91
C TYR A 101 -16.38 -8.68 -9.62
N GLU A 102 -17.26 -8.25 -10.53
CA GLU A 102 -18.08 -9.16 -11.32
C GLU A 102 -17.25 -10.05 -12.27
N GLU A 103 -16.17 -9.51 -12.83
CA GLU A 103 -15.23 -10.27 -13.66
C GLU A 103 -14.45 -11.33 -12.86
N ASN A 104 -14.21 -11.09 -11.58
CA ASN A 104 -13.37 -11.95 -10.74
C ASN A 104 -14.12 -12.77 -9.69
N LYS A 105 -15.42 -12.57 -9.50
CA LYS A 105 -16.21 -13.19 -8.41
C LYS A 105 -16.20 -14.72 -8.40
N ASP A 106 -16.03 -15.32 -9.56
CA ASP A 106 -16.02 -16.79 -9.75
C ASP A 106 -14.60 -17.38 -9.65
N THR A 107 -13.58 -16.53 -9.40
CA THR A 107 -12.21 -17.00 -9.18
C THR A 107 -12.02 -17.49 -7.75
N VAL A 108 -11.09 -18.43 -7.58
CA VAL A 108 -10.67 -18.87 -6.25
C VAL A 108 -9.72 -17.83 -5.68
N PHE A 109 -10.08 -17.29 -4.51
CA PHE A 109 -9.24 -16.38 -3.73
C PHE A 109 -8.33 -17.19 -2.81
N ASP A 110 -7.03 -16.95 -2.88
CA ASP A 110 -6.01 -17.54 -2.02
C ASP A 110 -5.28 -16.42 -1.29
N MET A 111 -5.51 -16.29 0.02
CA MET A 111 -4.99 -15.18 0.83
C MET A 111 -3.46 -15.04 0.70
N ARG A 112 -2.71 -16.15 0.73
CA ARG A 112 -1.25 -16.11 0.68
C ARG A 112 -0.74 -15.64 -0.69
N LYS A 113 -1.35 -16.15 -1.74
CA LYS A 113 -1.00 -15.80 -3.12
C LYS A 113 -1.40 -14.35 -3.42
N ASP A 114 -2.65 -14.00 -3.15
CA ASP A 114 -3.22 -12.71 -3.51
C ASP A 114 -2.58 -11.55 -2.72
N ILE A 115 -2.24 -11.74 -1.43
CA ILE A 115 -1.50 -10.74 -0.66
C ILE A 115 -0.08 -10.54 -1.19
N LEU A 116 0.58 -11.63 -1.59
CA LEU A 116 1.92 -11.56 -2.17
C LEU A 116 1.90 -10.81 -3.50
N GLU A 117 0.99 -11.15 -4.40
CA GLU A 117 0.81 -10.48 -5.69
C GLU A 117 0.49 -8.99 -5.51
N TYR A 118 -0.39 -8.66 -4.55
CA TYR A 118 -0.71 -7.28 -4.20
C TYR A 118 0.52 -6.52 -3.71
N CYS A 119 1.29 -7.09 -2.77
CA CYS A 119 2.52 -6.47 -2.26
C CYS A 119 3.58 -6.30 -3.36
N ILE A 120 3.75 -7.30 -4.23
CA ILE A 120 4.67 -7.21 -5.36
C ILE A 120 4.25 -6.09 -6.32
N SER A 121 2.95 -5.98 -6.60
CA SER A 121 2.41 -4.91 -7.44
C SER A 121 2.66 -3.53 -6.84
N ASP A 122 2.40 -3.36 -5.54
CA ASP A 122 2.67 -2.11 -4.84
C ASP A 122 4.17 -1.75 -4.86
N VAL A 123 5.06 -2.73 -4.64
CA VAL A 123 6.51 -2.52 -4.66
C VAL A 123 7.03 -2.22 -6.07
N ARG A 124 6.56 -2.95 -7.09
CA ARG A 124 6.95 -2.70 -8.49
C ARG A 124 6.54 -1.31 -8.97
N SER A 125 5.40 -0.79 -8.49
CA SER A 125 5.00 0.59 -8.75
C SER A 125 6.06 1.60 -8.30
N TYR A 126 6.77 1.30 -7.20
CA TYR A 126 7.85 2.16 -6.72
C TYR A 126 9.16 2.03 -7.52
N PHE A 127 9.52 0.81 -7.95
CA PHE A 127 10.83 0.56 -8.56
C PHE A 127 10.86 0.76 -10.08
N ASN A 128 9.74 0.59 -10.78
CA ASN A 128 9.71 0.83 -12.23
C ASN A 128 9.64 2.32 -12.60
N ASP A 129 9.42 3.19 -11.63
CA ASP A 129 9.19 4.63 -11.82
C ASP A 129 10.44 5.49 -11.63
N GLY A 130 11.63 4.90 -11.65
CA GLY A 130 12.86 5.68 -11.88
C GLY A 130 13.72 5.95 -10.64
N PHE A 131 14.01 4.93 -9.88
CA PHE A 131 15.20 4.92 -9.02
C PHE A 131 16.19 3.89 -9.51
#